data_533fa7378d72e7b58f3e202c17c2a8a1
#
_entry.id   533fa7378d72e7b58f3e202c17c2a8a1
#
_cell.length_a   1.000
_cell.length_b   1.000
_cell.length_c   1.000
_cell.angle_alpha   90.00
_cell.angle_beta   90.00
_cell.angle_gamma   90.00
#
_symmetry.space_group_name_H-M   'P 1'
#
loop_
_entity.id
_entity.type
_entity.pdbx_description
1 polymer ?
#
loop_
_entity_poly.entity_id
_entity_poly.type
_entity_poly.pdbx_seq_one_letter_code
_entity_poly.pdbx_strand_id
1 'polypeptide(L)'
;MIKSWRDARTGRFAEDGKGSFSGLDRDKAMARLQLLDAVASMREIPSLASIGLHKLTGNRKGQRAMTINGAWRLVFEFRDGDAYNVEIVDYH
;
A
#
# COMPACT_ATOMS: atom_id res chain seq x y z
N MET A 1 -7.42 -9.37 2.74
CA MET A 1 -6.75 -9.22 4.05
C MET A 1 -5.24 -9.06 3.85
N ILE A 2 -4.61 -8.22 4.63
CA ILE A 2 -3.15 -8.09 4.59
C ILE A 2 -2.55 -9.24 5.38
N LYS A 3 -1.67 -10.01 4.74
CA LYS A 3 -1.06 -11.20 5.33
C LYS A 3 0.37 -11.00 5.78
N SER A 4 1.11 -10.09 5.15
CA SER A 4 2.49 -9.87 5.53
C SER A 4 2.96 -8.45 5.19
N TRP A 5 3.97 -8.00 5.91
CA TRP A 5 4.62 -6.70 5.72
C TRP A 5 6.00 -6.92 5.13
N ARG A 6 6.40 -6.05 4.22
CA ARG A 6 7.73 -6.12 3.67
C ARG A 6 8.80 -5.68 4.69
N ASP A 7 8.44 -4.74 5.56
CA ASP A 7 9.36 -4.26 6.59
C ASP A 7 8.61 -4.01 7.91
N ALA A 8 9.37 -3.98 9.00
CA ALA A 8 8.82 -3.77 10.33
C ALA A 8 8.23 -2.37 10.51
N ARG A 9 8.78 -1.38 9.78
CA ARG A 9 8.33 0.00 9.85
C ARG A 9 6.88 0.13 9.40
N THR A 10 6.55 -0.47 8.27
CA THR A 10 5.18 -0.47 7.75
C THR A 10 4.22 -1.19 8.69
N GLY A 11 4.63 -2.35 9.19
CA GLY A 11 3.80 -3.12 10.14
C GLY A 11 3.49 -2.33 11.40
N ARG A 12 4.48 -1.64 11.96
CA ARG A 12 4.29 -0.80 13.14
C ARG A 12 3.36 0.38 12.86
N PHE A 13 3.52 1.01 11.70
CA PHE A 13 2.62 2.10 11.31
C PHE A 13 1.17 1.60 11.24
N ALA A 14 0.95 0.45 10.63
CA ALA A 14 -0.39 -0.12 10.51
C ALA A 14 -1.01 -0.42 11.87
N GLU A 15 -0.18 -0.80 12.84
CA GLU A 15 -0.63 -1.17 14.19
C GLU A 15 -0.97 0.05 15.05
N ASP A 16 -0.11 1.08 15.06
CA ASP A 16 -0.27 2.20 15.98
C ASP A 16 -0.12 3.59 15.36
N GLY A 17 0.08 3.69 14.06
CA GLY A 17 0.22 4.96 13.36
C GLY A 17 1.55 5.66 13.57
N LYS A 18 2.52 5.00 14.21
CA LYS A 18 3.82 5.59 14.54
C LYS A 18 4.89 5.26 13.52
N GLY A 19 6.01 5.98 13.60
CA GLY A 19 7.16 5.77 12.73
C GLY A 19 7.58 7.06 12.02
N SER A 20 8.78 7.04 11.47
CA SER A 20 9.35 8.19 10.76
C SER A 20 9.07 8.09 9.26
N PHE A 21 8.16 8.92 8.79
CA PHE A 21 7.78 9.00 7.37
C PHE A 21 7.67 10.48 7.01
N SER A 22 8.78 11.07 6.63
CA SER A 22 8.82 12.50 6.32
C SER A 22 7.87 12.85 5.16
N GLY A 23 6.93 13.75 5.41
CA GLY A 23 5.99 14.21 4.39
C GLY A 23 4.85 13.25 4.06
N LEU A 24 4.73 12.15 4.78
CA LEU A 24 3.63 11.21 4.58
C LEU A 24 2.32 11.78 5.13
N ASP A 25 1.26 11.71 4.33
CA ASP A 25 -0.10 11.96 4.82
C ASP A 25 -0.56 10.70 5.55
N ARG A 26 -0.48 10.73 6.88
CA ARG A 26 -0.73 9.54 7.71
C ARG A 26 -2.17 9.07 7.66
N ASP A 27 -3.11 10.00 7.56
CA ASP A 27 -4.54 9.64 7.45
C ASP A 27 -4.82 8.94 6.13
N LYS A 28 -4.26 9.43 5.03
CA LYS A 28 -4.40 8.77 3.73
C LYS A 28 -3.70 7.42 3.71
N ALA A 29 -2.53 7.32 4.32
CA ALA A 29 -1.81 6.04 4.40
C ALA A 29 -2.64 4.99 5.14
N MET A 30 -3.22 5.37 6.27
CA MET A 30 -4.07 4.45 7.03
C MET A 30 -5.32 4.07 6.24
N ALA A 31 -5.93 5.03 5.54
CA ALA A 31 -7.10 4.75 4.70
C ALA A 31 -6.76 3.77 3.57
N ARG A 32 -5.58 3.90 2.95
CA ARG A 32 -5.13 2.96 1.91
C ARG A 32 -4.90 1.57 2.47
N LEU A 33 -4.32 1.47 3.67
CA LEU A 33 -4.12 0.17 4.33
C LEU A 33 -5.46 -0.49 4.65
N GLN A 34 -6.42 0.27 5.15
CA GLN A 34 -7.76 -0.25 5.46
C GLN A 34 -8.49 -0.71 4.19
N LEU A 35 -8.39 0.05 3.12
CA LEU A 35 -8.97 -0.34 1.84
C LEU A 35 -8.37 -1.65 1.33
N LEU A 36 -7.05 -1.76 1.35
CA LEU A 36 -6.35 -2.96 0.90
C LEU A 36 -6.74 -4.18 1.74
N ASP A 37 -6.83 -4.00 3.04
CA ASP A 37 -7.20 -5.07 3.97
C ASP A 37 -8.63 -5.57 3.73
N ALA A 38 -9.52 -4.69 3.29
CA ALA A 38 -10.95 -5.00 3.16
C ALA A 38 -11.31 -5.70 1.86
N VAL A 39 -10.55 -5.47 0.77
CA VAL A 39 -10.93 -6.00 -0.55
C VAL A 39 -10.53 -7.46 -0.72
N ALA A 40 -11.37 -8.21 -1.44
CA ALA A 40 -11.08 -9.59 -1.83
C ALA A 40 -10.59 -9.69 -3.27
N SER A 41 -10.69 -8.59 -4.03
CA SER A 41 -10.28 -8.52 -5.42
C SER A 41 -9.83 -7.10 -5.75
N MET A 42 -8.86 -6.97 -6.65
CA MET A 42 -8.40 -5.67 -7.12
C MET A 42 -9.52 -4.87 -7.82
N ARG A 43 -10.54 -5.54 -8.31
CA ARG A 43 -11.71 -4.88 -8.92
C ARG A 43 -12.51 -4.05 -7.93
N GLU A 44 -12.40 -4.32 -6.64
CA GLU A 44 -13.10 -3.60 -5.59
C GLU A 44 -12.44 -2.26 -5.25
N ILE A 45 -11.21 -2.04 -5.71
CA ILE A 45 -10.51 -0.78 -5.49
C ILE A 45 -11.05 0.25 -6.50
N PRO A 46 -11.53 1.41 -6.02
CA PRO A 46 -12.08 2.42 -6.92
C PRO A 46 -11.08 2.92 -7.96
N SER A 47 -11.54 3.12 -9.19
CA SER A 47 -10.72 3.65 -10.28
C SER A 47 -10.61 5.17 -10.19
N LEU A 48 -10.03 5.66 -9.09
CA LEU A 48 -9.82 7.09 -8.87
C LEU A 48 -8.36 7.44 -9.09
N ALA A 49 -8.11 8.58 -9.75
CA ALA A 49 -6.75 9.04 -10.00
C ALA A 49 -5.96 9.24 -8.70
N SER A 50 -6.67 9.65 -7.62
CA SER A 50 -6.04 9.84 -6.30
C SER A 50 -5.55 8.54 -5.67
N ILE A 51 -6.10 7.39 -6.08
CA ILE A 51 -5.64 6.07 -5.64
C ILE A 51 -4.58 5.54 -6.62
N GLY A 52 -4.81 5.70 -7.92
CA GLY A 52 -3.83 5.40 -8.96
C GLY A 52 -3.30 3.98 -8.94
N LEU A 53 -4.16 2.99 -8.67
CA LEU A 53 -3.75 1.59 -8.65
C LEU A 53 -3.14 1.18 -9.99
N HIS A 54 -1.93 0.66 -9.96
CA HIS A 54 -1.29 0.16 -11.18
C HIS A 54 -0.27 -0.94 -10.87
N LYS A 55 0.03 -1.74 -11.88
CA LYS A 55 1.06 -2.78 -11.81
C LYS A 55 2.43 -2.17 -11.99
N LEU A 56 3.41 -2.71 -11.29
CA LEU A 56 4.80 -2.27 -11.40
C LEU A 56 5.57 -3.17 -12.36
N THR A 57 6.68 -2.64 -12.87
CA THR A 57 7.54 -3.33 -13.83
C THR A 57 8.98 -3.38 -13.32
N GLY A 58 9.89 -3.97 -14.10
CA GLY A 58 11.29 -4.06 -13.75
C GLY A 58 11.51 -4.90 -12.50
N ASN A 59 12.29 -4.37 -11.57
CA ASN A 59 12.64 -5.06 -10.33
C ASN A 59 11.43 -5.32 -9.43
N ARG A 60 10.33 -4.61 -9.66
CA ARG A 60 9.11 -4.73 -8.86
C ARG A 60 7.99 -5.47 -9.60
N LYS A 61 8.32 -6.19 -10.67
CA LYS A 61 7.34 -6.98 -11.40
C LYS A 61 6.63 -7.96 -10.46
N GLY A 62 5.31 -8.02 -10.59
CA GLY A 62 4.48 -8.82 -9.69
C GLY A 62 3.89 -8.02 -8.54
N GLN A 63 4.33 -6.78 -8.37
CA GLN A 63 3.80 -5.87 -7.35
C GLN A 63 2.84 -4.87 -7.97
N ARG A 64 2.00 -4.29 -7.12
CA ARG A 64 1.11 -3.19 -7.45
C ARG A 64 1.35 -2.04 -6.50
N ALA A 65 0.98 -0.84 -6.93
CA ALA A 65 1.12 0.36 -6.09
C ALA A 65 -0.18 1.15 -6.10
N MET A 66 -0.45 1.77 -4.95
CA MET A 66 -1.47 2.81 -4.83
C MET A 66 -0.78 4.09 -4.35
N THR A 67 -1.25 5.23 -4.86
CA THR A 67 -0.75 6.53 -4.42
C THR A 67 -1.27 6.85 -3.03
N ILE A 68 -0.40 7.34 -2.16
CA ILE A 68 -0.79 7.93 -0.88
C ILE A 68 -0.79 9.45 -1.05
N ASN A 69 0.38 10.06 -1.10
CA ASN A 69 0.54 11.47 -1.40
C ASN A 69 1.97 11.75 -1.86
N GLY A 70 2.18 12.76 -2.69
CA GLY A 70 3.51 13.08 -3.20
C GLY A 70 4.16 11.85 -3.83
N ALA A 71 5.38 11.52 -3.41
CA ALA A 71 6.10 10.34 -3.87
C ALA A 71 5.77 9.08 -3.03
N TRP A 72 5.00 9.22 -1.96
CA TRP A 72 4.65 8.10 -1.10
C TRP A 72 3.65 7.16 -1.78
N ARG A 73 3.96 5.87 -1.72
CA ARG A 73 3.15 4.80 -2.34
C ARG A 73 2.96 3.67 -1.36
N LEU A 74 1.83 2.99 -1.47
CA LEU A 74 1.60 1.70 -0.83
C LEU A 74 1.84 0.63 -1.89
N VAL A 75 2.87 -0.19 -1.69
CA VAL A 75 3.30 -1.22 -2.64
C VAL A 75 3.03 -2.59 -2.03
N PHE A 76 2.54 -3.52 -2.83
CA PHE A 76 2.12 -4.83 -2.34
C PHE A 76 2.03 -5.84 -3.48
N GLU A 77 1.99 -7.11 -3.10
CA GLU A 77 1.60 -8.20 -3.99
C GLU A 77 0.19 -8.62 -3.63
N PHE A 78 -0.62 -8.97 -4.62
CA PHE A 78 -1.98 -9.42 -4.35
C PHE A 78 -2.22 -10.74 -5.06
N ARG A 79 -2.62 -11.76 -4.31
CA ARG A 79 -2.94 -13.07 -4.86
C ARG A 79 -3.92 -13.79 -3.95
N ASP A 80 -4.79 -14.59 -4.56
CA ASP A 80 -5.77 -15.43 -3.84
C ASP A 80 -6.60 -14.63 -2.82
N GLY A 81 -6.93 -13.38 -3.17
CA GLY A 81 -7.78 -12.53 -2.34
C GLY A 81 -7.07 -11.81 -1.20
N ASP A 82 -5.74 -11.92 -1.11
CA ASP A 82 -4.97 -11.35 0.00
C ASP A 82 -3.76 -10.54 -0.48
N ALA A 83 -3.32 -9.60 0.38
CA ALA A 83 -2.16 -8.77 0.12
C ALA A 83 -0.96 -9.26 0.91
N TYR A 84 0.20 -9.26 0.26
CA TYR A 84 1.47 -9.74 0.83
C TYR A 84 2.56 -8.72 0.62
N ASN A 85 3.55 -8.73 1.51
CA ASN A 85 4.75 -7.89 1.44
C ASN A 85 4.39 -6.42 1.27
N VAL A 86 3.43 -5.97 2.06
CA VAL A 86 2.91 -4.60 1.99
C VAL A 86 3.94 -3.64 2.57
N GLU A 87 4.26 -2.56 1.83
CA GLU A 87 5.19 -1.55 2.31
C GLU A 87 4.71 -0.14 1.95
N ILE A 88 4.99 0.78 2.85
CA ILE A 88 4.86 2.22 2.61
C ILE A 88 6.24 2.71 2.21
N VAL A 89 6.36 3.21 1.00
CA VAL A 89 7.66 3.59 0.43
C VAL A 89 7.57 4.92 -0.31
N ASP A 90 8.61 5.72 -0.14
CA ASP A 90 8.82 6.96 -0.89
C ASP A 90 9.61 6.55 -2.12
N TYR A 91 8.88 6.42 -3.26
CA TYR A 91 9.55 5.99 -4.47
C TYR A 91 9.16 6.86 -5.66
N HIS A 92 10.15 7.25 -6.41
CA HIS A 92 9.99 8.12 -7.57
C HIS A 92 11.11 7.91 -8.58
#